data_a927ca6a2012f2ff15fde578abd20d74
#
_entry.id   a927ca6a2012f2ff15fde578abd20d74
#
_cell.length_a   1.000
_cell.length_b   1.000
_cell.length_c   1.000
_cell.angle_alpha   90.00
_cell.angle_beta   90.00
_cell.angle_gamma   90.00
#
_symmetry.space_group_name_H-M   'P 1'
#
loop_
_entity.id
_entity.type
_entity.pdbx_description
1 polymer ?
#
loop_
_entity_poly.entity_id
_entity_poly.type
_entity_poly.pdbx_seq_one_letter_code
_entity_poly.pdbx_strand_id
1 'polypeptide(L)'
;CHSGADGVFNDPSRLTPGALQADASCNALYPKLTTIPARNKDLVLTSTDTHGAPSLTSDHGVCAGGPGDANAYDWGFCWKSWDALRSCAATRADCQYALGDTPQHRYVGTWSDGVPIIGLKIRERAPIRATPIPARQRRPADPG
;
A
#
# COMPACT_ATOMS: atom_id res chain seq x y z
N CYS A 1 0.99 -5.28 -7.16
CA CYS A 1 1.94 -4.25 -6.70
C CYS A 1 3.36 -4.76 -6.88
N HIS A 2 4.31 -3.87 -6.99
CA HIS A 2 5.72 -4.22 -7.09
C HIS A 2 6.49 -3.72 -5.87
N SER A 3 7.63 -4.32 -5.62
CA SER A 3 8.56 -3.95 -4.56
C SER A 3 9.70 -3.07 -5.09
N GLY A 4 10.53 -2.54 -4.19
CA GLY A 4 11.67 -1.70 -4.56
C GLY A 4 12.75 -2.43 -5.38
N ALA A 5 12.85 -3.76 -5.23
CA ALA A 5 13.81 -4.61 -5.95
C ALA A 5 13.15 -5.42 -7.10
N ASP A 6 11.92 -5.08 -7.48
CA ASP A 6 11.18 -5.77 -8.55
C ASP A 6 11.79 -5.48 -9.93
N GLY A 7 12.60 -6.42 -10.42
CA GLY A 7 13.21 -6.32 -11.74
C GLY A 7 12.22 -6.44 -12.91
N VAL A 8 10.97 -6.87 -12.66
CA VAL A 8 9.95 -6.98 -13.71
C VAL A 8 9.33 -5.62 -14.01
N PHE A 9 9.02 -4.84 -12.97
CA PHE A 9 8.38 -3.53 -13.11
C PHE A 9 9.36 -2.35 -13.06
N ASN A 10 10.56 -2.55 -12.49
CA ASN A 10 11.56 -1.50 -12.35
C ASN A 10 12.67 -1.58 -13.41
N ASP A 11 12.69 -2.60 -14.27
CA ASP A 11 13.68 -2.73 -15.32
C ASP A 11 13.36 -1.80 -16.50
N PRO A 12 14.12 -0.72 -16.68
CA PRO A 12 13.88 0.24 -17.77
C PRO A 12 14.06 -0.37 -19.17
N SER A 13 14.83 -1.48 -19.29
CA SER A 13 15.02 -2.17 -20.57
C SER A 13 13.76 -2.91 -21.04
N ARG A 14 12.86 -3.22 -20.10
CA ARG A 14 11.56 -3.87 -20.36
C ARG A 14 10.42 -2.88 -20.59
N LEU A 15 10.68 -1.59 -20.37
CA LEU A 15 9.72 -0.53 -20.63
C LEU A 15 9.76 -0.17 -22.11
N THR A 16 9.16 -0.99 -22.96
CA THR A 16 8.94 -0.61 -24.36
C THR A 16 8.00 0.58 -24.43
N PRO A 17 8.30 1.64 -25.20
CA PRO A 17 7.35 2.73 -25.39
C PRO A 17 5.99 2.20 -25.85
N GLY A 18 4.94 2.47 -25.09
CA GLY A 18 3.58 1.93 -25.33
C GLY A 18 3.27 0.60 -24.64
N ALA A 19 4.21 -0.03 -23.94
CA ALA A 19 3.90 -1.23 -23.14
C ALA A 19 3.07 -0.89 -21.91
N LEU A 20 2.07 -1.70 -21.66
CA LEU A 20 1.17 -1.60 -20.49
C LEU A 20 1.89 -1.64 -19.12
N GLN A 21 3.14 -2.08 -19.10
CA GLN A 21 3.93 -2.27 -17.88
C GLN A 21 4.28 -0.97 -17.16
N ALA A 22 4.60 0.10 -17.86
CA ALA A 22 4.86 1.41 -17.21
C ALA A 22 3.59 1.95 -16.54
N ASP A 23 2.41 1.68 -17.09
CA ASP A 23 1.11 2.08 -16.55
C ASP A 23 0.53 1.06 -15.57
N ALA A 24 1.08 -0.14 -15.51
CA ALA A 24 0.63 -1.22 -14.61
C ALA A 24 1.27 -1.17 -13.21
N SER A 25 2.29 -0.34 -13.00
CA SER A 25 2.89 -0.21 -11.67
C SER A 25 1.89 0.36 -10.65
N CYS A 26 1.98 -0.09 -9.42
CA CYS A 26 1.13 0.43 -8.35
C CYS A 26 1.30 1.93 -8.12
N ASN A 27 2.50 2.47 -8.36
CA ASN A 27 2.76 3.91 -8.30
C ASN A 27 1.98 4.67 -9.37
N ALA A 28 1.84 4.11 -10.57
CA ALA A 28 1.07 4.71 -11.66
C ALA A 28 -0.44 4.50 -11.51
N LEU A 29 -0.86 3.34 -11.00
CA LEU A 29 -2.27 3.00 -10.84
C LEU A 29 -2.92 3.68 -9.63
N TYR A 30 -2.20 3.77 -8.50
CA TYR A 30 -2.76 4.30 -7.26
C TYR A 30 -3.39 5.69 -7.39
N PRO A 31 -2.75 6.69 -8.06
CA PRO A 31 -3.37 8.00 -8.27
C PRO A 31 -4.63 7.96 -9.15
N LYS A 32 -4.75 6.96 -10.03
CA LYS A 32 -5.88 6.80 -10.95
C LYS A 32 -7.14 6.22 -10.26
N LEU A 33 -6.99 5.63 -9.08
CA LEU A 33 -8.10 5.08 -8.29
C LEU A 33 -8.90 6.21 -7.60
N THR A 34 -9.51 7.09 -8.38
CA THR A 34 -10.18 8.29 -7.86
C THR A 34 -11.56 8.01 -7.27
N THR A 35 -12.22 6.94 -7.71
CA THR A 35 -13.54 6.52 -7.24
C THR A 35 -13.52 5.81 -5.89
N ILE A 36 -12.34 5.29 -5.48
CA ILE A 36 -12.17 4.65 -4.18
C ILE A 36 -11.83 5.72 -3.14
N PRO A 37 -12.60 5.86 -2.05
CA PRO A 37 -12.29 6.79 -0.99
C PRO A 37 -10.87 6.58 -0.43
N ALA A 38 -10.16 7.66 -0.09
CA ALA A 38 -8.77 7.58 0.38
C ALA A 38 -8.61 6.62 1.58
N ARG A 39 -9.56 6.63 2.51
CA ARG A 39 -9.56 5.74 3.69
C ARG A 39 -9.70 4.25 3.38
N ASN A 40 -10.04 3.88 2.15
CA ASN A 40 -10.27 2.49 1.72
C ASN A 40 -9.18 2.00 0.77
N LYS A 41 -8.07 2.71 0.66
CA LYS A 41 -6.95 2.32 -0.20
C LYS A 41 -5.64 2.88 0.31
N ASP A 42 -4.61 2.06 0.28
CA ASP A 42 -3.23 2.43 0.57
C ASP A 42 -2.29 1.93 -0.51
N LEU A 43 -1.19 2.62 -0.68
CA LEU A 43 -0.05 2.13 -1.42
C LEU A 43 0.98 1.62 -0.42
N VAL A 44 1.18 0.31 -0.40
CA VAL A 44 2.09 -0.37 0.52
C VAL A 44 3.39 -0.71 -0.21
N LEU A 45 4.51 -0.38 0.40
CA LEU A 45 5.84 -0.66 -0.11
C LEU A 45 6.59 -1.54 0.88
N THR A 46 7.16 -2.63 0.39
CA THR A 46 8.12 -3.47 1.10
C THR A 46 9.56 -2.99 0.84
N SER A 47 10.49 -3.38 1.68
CA SER A 47 11.93 -3.09 1.52
C SER A 47 12.72 -4.35 1.82
N THR A 48 13.76 -4.65 1.04
CA THR A 48 14.66 -5.75 1.36
C THR A 48 15.28 -5.52 2.74
N ASP A 49 15.27 -6.57 3.58
CA ASP A 49 15.87 -6.60 4.90
C ASP A 49 16.98 -7.66 4.92
N THR A 50 18.20 -7.24 5.14
CA THR A 50 19.40 -8.07 5.10
C THR A 50 19.94 -8.43 6.48
N HIS A 51 19.19 -8.15 7.56
CA HIS A 51 19.62 -8.44 8.93
C HIS A 51 19.81 -9.93 9.15
N GLY A 52 18.90 -10.75 8.70
CA GLY A 52 18.95 -12.20 8.89
C GLY A 52 19.50 -12.99 7.70
N ALA A 53 19.74 -14.27 7.91
CA ALA A 53 20.15 -15.21 6.89
C ALA A 53 19.16 -16.40 6.85
N PRO A 54 18.46 -16.64 5.72
CA PRO A 54 18.48 -15.84 4.50
C PRO A 54 17.86 -14.44 4.70
N SER A 55 18.28 -13.46 3.89
CA SER A 55 17.69 -12.14 3.87
C SER A 55 16.25 -12.19 3.34
N LEU A 56 15.41 -11.25 3.78
CA LEU A 56 14.08 -11.05 3.21
C LEU A 56 14.18 -10.12 1.99
N THR A 57 14.13 -10.69 0.81
CA THR A 57 14.21 -9.92 -0.43
C THR A 57 12.85 -9.37 -0.83
N SER A 58 12.79 -8.07 -1.10
CA SER A 58 11.60 -7.38 -1.60
C SER A 58 11.65 -7.32 -3.12
N ASP A 59 11.38 -8.41 -3.79
CA ASP A 59 11.37 -8.56 -5.25
C ASP A 59 9.97 -8.88 -5.80
N HIS A 60 9.90 -9.31 -7.06
CA HIS A 60 8.65 -9.70 -7.71
C HIS A 60 7.99 -10.93 -7.05
N GLY A 61 8.76 -11.74 -6.35
CA GLY A 61 8.30 -12.93 -5.65
C GLY A 61 7.71 -12.69 -4.26
N VAL A 62 7.70 -11.45 -3.78
CA VAL A 62 7.00 -11.11 -2.52
C VAL A 62 5.56 -11.60 -2.59
N CYS A 63 5.12 -12.36 -1.60
CA CYS A 63 3.80 -13.01 -1.54
C CYS A 63 3.64 -14.27 -2.43
N ALA A 64 4.69 -14.79 -2.99
CA ALA A 64 4.63 -15.99 -3.81
C ALA A 64 5.01 -17.28 -3.04
N GLY A 65 5.31 -17.17 -1.74
CA GLY A 65 5.70 -18.31 -0.90
C GLY A 65 4.58 -19.35 -0.79
N GLY A 66 4.90 -20.59 -1.20
CA GLY A 66 4.05 -21.76 -0.98
C GLY A 66 4.17 -22.29 0.46
N PRO A 67 3.44 -23.37 0.81
CA PRO A 67 3.41 -23.89 2.18
C PRO A 67 4.75 -24.28 2.79
N GLY A 68 5.80 -24.49 1.98
CA GLY A 68 7.16 -24.80 2.45
C GLY A 68 8.13 -23.64 2.41
N ASP A 69 7.76 -22.55 1.73
CA ASP A 69 8.67 -21.43 1.43
C ASP A 69 8.16 -20.09 2.01
N ALA A 70 7.10 -20.15 2.83
CA ALA A 70 6.52 -18.94 3.41
C ALA A 70 7.51 -18.25 4.35
N ASN A 71 7.66 -16.96 4.16
CA ASN A 71 8.54 -16.10 4.94
C ASN A 71 7.75 -14.98 5.66
N ALA A 72 8.45 -14.07 6.30
CA ALA A 72 7.81 -13.01 7.07
C ALA A 72 6.93 -12.06 6.22
N TYR A 73 7.21 -11.87 4.93
CA TYR A 73 6.34 -11.08 4.06
C TYR A 73 5.04 -11.79 3.74
N ASP A 74 5.05 -13.11 3.58
CA ASP A 74 3.81 -13.87 3.37
C ASP A 74 2.89 -13.71 4.57
N TRP A 75 3.41 -13.87 5.79
CA TRP A 75 2.65 -13.75 7.03
C TRP A 75 2.33 -12.32 7.42
N GLY A 76 3.35 -11.47 7.52
CA GLY A 76 3.28 -10.13 8.11
C GLY A 76 2.80 -9.04 7.13
N PHE A 77 2.72 -9.35 5.84
CA PHE A 77 2.18 -8.44 4.83
C PHE A 77 1.02 -9.07 4.08
N CYS A 78 1.24 -10.13 3.31
CA CYS A 78 0.27 -10.59 2.33
C CYS A 78 -0.97 -11.20 2.97
N TRP A 79 -0.80 -12.20 3.82
CA TRP A 79 -1.92 -12.88 4.46
C TRP A 79 -2.57 -12.02 5.53
N LYS A 80 -1.76 -11.31 6.34
CA LYS A 80 -2.28 -10.34 7.31
C LYS A 80 -3.17 -9.31 6.63
N SER A 81 -2.70 -8.68 5.55
CA SER A 81 -3.46 -7.64 4.85
C SER A 81 -4.72 -8.20 4.18
N TRP A 82 -4.63 -9.41 3.61
CA TRP A 82 -5.77 -10.08 3.01
C TRP A 82 -6.87 -10.38 4.03
N ASP A 83 -6.52 -10.99 5.16
CA ASP A 83 -7.48 -11.33 6.21
C ASP A 83 -8.08 -10.06 6.84
N ALA A 84 -7.25 -9.06 7.11
CA ALA A 84 -7.70 -7.80 7.66
C ALA A 84 -8.64 -7.05 6.71
N LEU A 85 -8.37 -7.03 5.39
CA LEU A 85 -9.28 -6.42 4.41
C LEU A 85 -10.63 -7.15 4.35
N ARG A 86 -10.63 -8.48 4.41
CA ARG A 86 -11.86 -9.27 4.45
C ARG A 86 -12.68 -8.97 5.72
N SER A 87 -12.04 -8.98 6.88
CA SER A 87 -12.65 -8.67 8.17
C SER A 87 -13.19 -7.23 8.19
N CYS A 88 -12.38 -6.28 7.73
CA CYS A 88 -12.76 -4.87 7.64
C CYS A 88 -13.97 -4.66 6.71
N ALA A 89 -14.00 -5.31 5.56
CA ALA A 89 -15.12 -5.20 4.62
C ALA A 89 -16.42 -5.80 5.19
N ALA A 90 -16.32 -6.94 5.87
CA ALA A 90 -17.48 -7.66 6.37
C ALA A 90 -18.05 -7.06 7.66
N THR A 91 -17.20 -6.68 8.60
CA THR A 91 -17.59 -6.35 9.98
C THR A 91 -17.03 -5.05 10.52
N ARG A 92 -16.18 -4.36 9.76
CA ARG A 92 -15.39 -3.20 10.19
C ARG A 92 -14.35 -3.52 11.28
N ALA A 93 -14.07 -4.80 11.54
CA ALA A 93 -12.99 -5.22 12.41
C ALA A 93 -11.66 -5.24 11.66
N ASP A 94 -10.56 -5.15 12.39
CA ASP A 94 -9.18 -5.34 11.91
C ASP A 94 -8.70 -4.38 10.81
N CYS A 95 -9.45 -3.34 10.49
CA CYS A 95 -9.09 -2.39 9.43
C CYS A 95 -7.69 -1.80 9.64
N GLN A 96 -7.26 -1.60 10.88
CA GLN A 96 -5.96 -1.05 11.25
C GLN A 96 -4.76 -1.93 10.84
N TYR A 97 -4.98 -3.20 10.48
CA TYR A 97 -3.92 -4.10 10.01
C TYR A 97 -3.69 -4.03 8.50
N ALA A 98 -4.58 -3.35 7.77
CA ALA A 98 -4.50 -3.27 6.30
C ALA A 98 -4.83 -1.90 5.71
N LEU A 99 -5.37 -0.98 6.50
CA LEU A 99 -5.74 0.37 6.06
C LEU A 99 -5.23 1.43 7.04
N GLY A 100 -4.75 2.53 6.48
CA GLY A 100 -4.16 3.63 7.22
C GLY A 100 -2.70 3.36 7.63
N ASP A 101 -1.98 4.43 7.96
CA ASP A 101 -0.59 4.37 8.37
C ASP A 101 -0.48 4.06 9.89
N THR A 102 -0.86 2.86 10.27
CA THR A 102 -0.89 2.39 11.66
C THR A 102 0.35 1.55 12.01
N PRO A 103 0.73 1.45 13.30
CA PRO A 103 1.79 0.53 13.73
C PRO A 103 1.48 -0.92 13.36
N GLN A 104 0.22 -1.35 13.48
CA GLN A 104 -0.23 -2.70 13.14
C GLN A 104 -0.08 -2.99 11.64
N HIS A 105 -0.41 -2.03 10.78
CA HIS A 105 -0.25 -2.19 9.34
C HIS A 105 1.22 -2.29 8.96
N ARG A 106 2.08 -1.45 9.56
CA ARG A 106 3.53 -1.44 9.28
C ARG A 106 4.26 -2.67 9.77
N TYR A 107 3.79 -3.32 10.82
CA TYR A 107 4.50 -4.42 11.46
C TYR A 107 4.53 -5.68 10.59
N VAL A 108 5.72 -6.20 10.33
CA VAL A 108 5.95 -7.42 9.52
C VAL A 108 6.31 -8.61 10.40
N GLY A 109 6.95 -8.37 11.53
CA GLY A 109 7.45 -9.41 12.43
C GLY A 109 8.79 -9.02 13.05
N THR A 110 9.41 -10.02 13.64
CA THR A 110 10.77 -9.91 14.21
C THR A 110 11.64 -11.06 13.69
N TRP A 111 12.92 -10.81 13.59
CA TRP A 111 13.92 -11.85 13.38
C TRP A 111 14.04 -12.77 14.61
N SER A 112 14.68 -13.91 14.46
CA SER A 112 14.85 -14.91 15.54
C SER A 112 15.61 -14.37 16.76
N ASP A 113 16.40 -13.34 16.58
CA ASP A 113 17.13 -12.63 17.64
C ASP A 113 16.33 -11.49 18.29
N GLY A 114 15.06 -11.31 17.91
CA GLY A 114 14.16 -10.29 18.44
C GLY A 114 14.26 -8.92 17.76
N VAL A 115 15.14 -8.73 16.78
CA VAL A 115 15.24 -7.48 16.03
C VAL A 115 14.00 -7.33 15.13
N PRO A 116 13.30 -6.18 15.16
CA PRO A 116 12.17 -5.96 14.27
C PRO A 116 12.60 -5.99 12.80
N ILE A 117 11.81 -6.69 11.97
CA ILE A 117 11.94 -6.65 10.50
C ILE A 117 11.58 -5.23 10.03
N ILE A 118 12.27 -4.76 8.97
CA ILE A 118 11.97 -3.47 8.36
C ILE A 118 10.48 -3.40 8.01
N GLY A 119 9.76 -2.48 8.65
CA GLY A 119 8.31 -2.34 8.50
C GLY A 119 7.88 -1.86 7.12
N LEU A 120 6.61 -2.10 6.81
CA LEU A 120 5.98 -1.61 5.59
C LEU A 120 5.97 -0.08 5.58
N LYS A 121 6.18 0.50 4.40
CA LYS A 121 5.98 1.94 4.17
C LYS A 121 4.61 2.15 3.57
N ILE A 122 3.74 2.85 4.31
CA ILE A 122 2.39 3.14 3.87
C ILE A 122 2.36 4.55 3.29
N ARG A 123 1.84 4.68 2.07
CA ARG A 123 1.57 5.97 1.44
C ARG A 123 0.07 6.17 1.38
N GLU A 124 -0.43 6.96 2.28
CA GLU A 124 -1.77 7.50 2.18
C GLU A 124 -1.77 8.66 1.18
N ARG A 125 -2.83 8.78 0.39
CA ARG A 125 -3.05 10.02 -0.32
C ARG A 125 -3.45 11.07 0.72
N ALA A 126 -2.68 12.18 0.80
CA ALA A 126 -3.07 13.32 1.61
C ALA A 126 -4.56 13.65 1.37
N PRO A 127 -5.37 13.85 2.44
CA PRO A 127 -6.76 14.21 2.26
C PRO A 127 -6.81 15.43 1.34
N ILE A 128 -7.64 15.36 0.30
CA ILE A 128 -7.92 16.52 -0.54
C ILE A 128 -8.43 17.57 0.44
N ARG A 129 -7.65 18.63 0.69
CA ARG A 129 -8.14 19.77 1.45
C ARG A 129 -9.40 20.19 0.75
N ALA A 130 -10.54 20.04 1.42
CA ALA A 130 -11.79 20.59 0.94
C ALA A 130 -11.51 22.07 0.69
N THR A 131 -11.55 22.48 -0.57
CA THR A 131 -11.49 23.90 -0.91
C THR A 131 -12.68 24.52 -0.20
N PRO A 132 -12.50 25.55 0.64
CA PRO A 132 -13.64 26.22 1.27
C PRO A 132 -14.62 26.61 0.17
N ILE A 133 -15.86 26.15 0.26
CA ILE A 133 -16.91 26.58 -0.66
C ILE A 133 -17.00 28.10 -0.47
N PRO A 134 -16.76 28.91 -1.53
CA PRO A 134 -16.88 30.36 -1.38
C PRO A 134 -18.27 30.66 -0.86
N ALA A 135 -18.34 31.45 0.21
CA ALA A 135 -19.60 31.85 0.80
C ALA A 135 -20.47 32.43 -0.32
N ARG A 136 -21.64 31.81 -0.53
CA ARG A 136 -22.62 32.26 -1.52
C ARG A 136 -22.89 33.73 -1.27
N GLN A 137 -22.43 34.62 -2.16
CA GLN A 137 -22.73 36.02 -2.11
C GLN A 137 -24.27 36.15 -2.04
N ARG A 138 -24.76 36.64 -0.91
CA ARG A 138 -26.18 36.99 -0.77
C ARG A 138 -26.47 38.05 -1.82
N ARG A 139 -27.37 37.75 -2.75
CA ARG A 139 -27.94 38.77 -3.63
C ARG A 139 -28.48 39.88 -2.77
N PRO A 140 -28.18 41.13 -3.10
CA PRO A 140 -28.87 42.26 -2.46
C PRO A 140 -30.39 42.09 -2.64
N ALA A 141 -31.16 42.39 -1.60
CA ALA A 141 -32.61 42.44 -1.71
C ALA A 141 -32.96 43.52 -2.71
N ASP A 142 -33.84 43.21 -3.66
CA ASP A 142 -34.45 44.17 -4.57
C ASP A 142 -35.25 45.19 -3.74
N PRO A 143 -35.00 46.49 -3.91
CA PRO A 143 -35.86 47.51 -3.29
C PRO A 143 -37.18 47.54 -4.07
N GLY A 144 -38.29 47.25 -3.39
CA GLY A 144 -39.63 47.40 -3.89
C GLY A 144 -40.03 48.86 -4.08
#